data_8e37faea941ca725a89d99a90bfa0dfb
#
_entry.id   8e37faea941ca725a89d99a90bfa0dfb
#
_cell.length_a   1.000
_cell.length_b   1.000
_cell.length_c   1.000
_cell.angle_alpha   90.00
_cell.angle_beta   90.00
_cell.angle_gamma   90.00
#
_symmetry.space_group_name_H-M   'P 1'
#
loop_
_entity.id
_entity.type
_entity.pdbx_description
1 polymer ?
#
loop_
_entity_poly.entity_id
_entity_poly.type
_entity_poly.pdbx_seq_one_letter_code
_entity_poly.pdbx_strand_id
1 'polypeptide(L)'
;YRLVPDVHWPEPLEDVRAAIRFLRAHAAEYNLNAENIAIMGNSAGGHLACMVAALAGRPVMNGRRYGNLDQSDAVQCLVAVYSPTDMYQLDLCDRTTAEDQAAATDGNTVRGDTGEKGMGKMHNQLMGVSCMDDPEIAATASPIKFVNEDFPPAYFLQGVQDRIIPYTQSVSMVRMVNEKCGEGHAELKLFPNADHGAAEMKTDEEVDLILDFIDRHIWQGEHLRTPLPKEIALL
;
A
#
# COMPACT_ATOMS: atom_id res chain seq x y z
N TYR A 1 -5.93 -2.80 11.80
CA TYR A 1 -5.30 -1.62 12.42
C TYR A 1 -6.35 -0.63 12.91
N ARG A 2 -5.96 0.19 13.90
CA ARG A 2 -6.85 1.23 14.44
C ARG A 2 -7.08 2.33 13.40
N LEU A 3 -8.26 2.95 13.48
CA LEU A 3 -8.73 3.92 12.50
C LEU A 3 -8.85 5.33 13.11
N VAL A 4 -8.87 6.35 12.25
CA VAL A 4 -9.29 7.70 12.63
C VAL A 4 -10.78 7.68 13.01
N PRO A 5 -11.24 8.50 13.95
CA PRO A 5 -10.49 9.53 14.69
C PRO A 5 -9.81 9.03 15.97
N ASP A 6 -9.88 7.74 16.28
CA ASP A 6 -9.35 7.19 17.54
C ASP A 6 -7.83 7.26 17.62
N VAL A 7 -7.16 7.20 16.45
CA VAL A 7 -5.72 7.32 16.30
C VAL A 7 -5.37 8.13 15.05
N HIS A 8 -4.15 8.66 15.04
CA HIS A 8 -3.58 9.38 13.91
C HIS A 8 -2.25 8.74 13.48
N TRP A 9 -1.65 9.27 12.43
CA TRP A 9 -0.31 8.88 12.00
C TRP A 9 0.72 9.09 13.13
N PRO A 10 1.62 8.12 13.42
CA PRO A 10 1.87 6.88 12.66
C PRO A 10 1.20 5.62 13.24
N GLU A 11 0.27 5.71 14.18
CA GLU A 11 -0.25 4.56 14.92
C GLU A 11 -0.81 3.42 14.04
N PRO A 12 -1.54 3.67 12.92
CA PRO A 12 -2.00 2.57 12.06
C PRO A 12 -0.86 1.78 11.43
N LEU A 13 0.26 2.43 11.09
CA LEU A 13 1.47 1.77 10.60
C LEU A 13 2.12 0.93 11.70
N GLU A 14 2.21 1.47 12.91
CA GLU A 14 2.75 0.77 14.07
C GLU A 14 1.98 -0.51 14.38
N ASP A 15 0.65 -0.49 14.22
CA ASP A 15 -0.21 -1.67 14.41
C ASP A 15 0.14 -2.77 13.40
N VAL A 16 0.31 -2.42 12.11
CA VAL A 16 0.64 -3.39 11.05
C VAL A 16 2.04 -3.98 11.27
N ARG A 17 3.03 -3.14 11.56
CA ARG A 17 4.40 -3.59 11.84
C ARG A 17 4.45 -4.51 13.07
N ALA A 18 3.71 -4.16 14.10
CA ALA A 18 3.60 -5.00 15.31
C ALA A 18 2.92 -6.33 15.03
N ALA A 19 1.89 -6.36 14.17
CA ALA A 19 1.21 -7.59 13.77
C ALA A 19 2.15 -8.54 13.03
N ILE A 20 3.01 -8.05 12.13
CA ILE A 20 4.02 -8.86 11.44
C ILE A 20 5.00 -9.46 12.45
N ARG A 21 5.51 -8.67 13.39
CA ARG A 21 6.42 -9.17 14.43
C ARG A 21 5.73 -10.21 15.33
N PHE A 22 4.46 -9.98 15.67
CA PHE A 22 3.67 -10.94 16.45
C PHE A 22 3.52 -12.27 15.72
N LEU A 23 3.13 -12.25 14.45
CA LEU A 23 3.00 -13.47 13.65
C LEU A 23 4.34 -14.22 13.54
N ARG A 24 5.44 -13.50 13.38
CA ARG A 24 6.77 -14.10 13.33
C ARG A 24 7.18 -14.72 14.67
N ALA A 25 6.92 -14.02 15.79
CA ALA A 25 7.20 -14.53 17.14
C ALA A 25 6.40 -15.80 17.46
N HIS A 26 5.19 -15.90 16.92
CA HIS A 26 4.27 -17.01 17.18
C HIS A 26 4.12 -17.95 15.97
N ALA A 27 5.07 -17.94 15.05
CA ALA A 27 4.97 -18.70 13.80
C ALA A 27 4.74 -20.19 14.01
N ALA A 28 5.40 -20.80 15.00
CA ALA A 28 5.21 -22.21 15.34
C ALA A 28 3.79 -22.51 15.87
N GLU A 29 3.21 -21.60 16.65
CA GLU A 29 1.86 -21.72 17.19
C GLU A 29 0.80 -21.70 16.08
N TYR A 30 0.99 -20.85 15.07
CA TYR A 30 0.05 -20.69 13.95
C TYR A 30 0.43 -21.52 12.72
N ASN A 31 1.45 -22.37 12.80
CA ASN A 31 1.97 -23.16 11.67
C ASN A 31 2.34 -22.30 10.46
N LEU A 32 3.01 -21.17 10.70
CA LEU A 32 3.47 -20.24 9.69
C LEU A 32 4.97 -20.41 9.42
N ASN A 33 5.39 -20.07 8.22
CA ASN A 33 6.81 -19.88 7.91
C ASN A 33 7.23 -18.45 8.27
N ALA A 34 8.02 -18.31 9.35
CA ALA A 34 8.48 -17.00 9.82
C ALA A 34 9.38 -16.25 8.83
N GLU A 35 10.04 -16.97 7.92
CA GLU A 35 10.98 -16.39 6.94
C GLU A 35 10.28 -15.88 5.68
N ASN A 36 9.05 -16.35 5.42
CA ASN A 36 8.33 -16.10 4.18
C ASN A 36 7.00 -15.40 4.44
N ILE A 37 7.03 -14.07 4.48
CA ILE A 37 5.86 -13.23 4.71
C ILE A 37 5.69 -12.26 3.54
N ALA A 38 4.57 -12.35 2.83
CA ALA A 38 4.13 -11.33 1.89
C ALA A 38 3.20 -10.33 2.59
N ILE A 39 3.21 -9.09 2.12
CA ILE A 39 2.21 -8.10 2.53
C ILE A 39 1.37 -7.68 1.33
N MET A 40 0.06 -7.64 1.53
CA MET A 40 -0.87 -7.14 0.54
C MET A 40 -1.84 -6.16 1.18
N GLY A 41 -2.17 -5.12 0.43
CA GLY A 41 -3.18 -4.16 0.86
C GLY A 41 -3.76 -3.36 -0.29
N ASN A 42 -4.97 -2.84 -0.07
CA ASN A 42 -5.67 -2.00 -1.01
C ASN A 42 -6.03 -0.66 -0.38
N SER A 43 -6.01 0.42 -1.18
CA SER A 43 -6.32 1.79 -0.73
C SER A 43 -5.45 2.18 0.48
N ALA A 44 -6.06 2.57 1.61
CA ALA A 44 -5.35 2.86 2.85
C ALA A 44 -4.51 1.67 3.36
N GLY A 45 -5.00 0.43 3.23
CA GLY A 45 -4.23 -0.77 3.55
C GLY A 45 -3.02 -0.94 2.64
N GLY A 46 -3.14 -0.59 1.36
CA GLY A 46 -2.04 -0.57 0.40
C GLY A 46 -0.97 0.49 0.74
N HIS A 47 -1.39 1.66 1.19
CA HIS A 47 -0.49 2.67 1.74
C HIS A 47 0.33 2.12 2.91
N LEU A 48 -0.33 1.51 3.90
CA LEU A 48 0.37 0.91 5.05
C LEU A 48 1.29 -0.23 4.63
N ALA A 49 0.89 -1.06 3.66
CA ALA A 49 1.73 -2.11 3.11
C ALA A 49 2.99 -1.55 2.43
N CYS A 50 2.85 -0.49 1.63
CA CYS A 50 3.99 0.23 1.03
C CYS A 50 4.91 0.83 2.10
N MET A 51 4.35 1.41 3.17
CA MET A 51 5.16 1.95 4.29
C MET A 51 5.92 0.86 5.04
N VAL A 52 5.29 -0.31 5.29
CA VAL A 52 5.97 -1.47 5.88
C VAL A 52 7.15 -1.88 5.00
N ALA A 53 6.93 -2.06 3.69
CA ALA A 53 7.96 -2.44 2.74
C ALA A 53 9.14 -1.43 2.72
N ALA A 54 8.82 -0.13 2.74
CA ALA A 54 9.82 0.93 2.68
C ALA A 54 10.60 1.13 4.00
N LEU A 55 10.05 0.73 5.15
CA LEU A 55 10.62 0.94 6.48
C LEU A 55 11.09 -0.37 7.16
N ALA A 56 11.06 -1.49 6.47
CA ALA A 56 11.49 -2.78 7.00
C ALA A 56 12.87 -2.70 7.68
N GLY A 57 12.96 -3.24 8.89
CA GLY A 57 14.20 -3.24 9.67
C GLY A 57 14.64 -1.88 10.23
N ARG A 58 13.93 -0.77 9.93
CA ARG A 58 14.26 0.56 10.47
C ARG A 58 13.55 0.81 11.80
N PRO A 59 14.23 1.41 12.81
CA PRO A 59 13.66 1.60 14.15
C PRO A 59 12.67 2.76 14.27
N VAL A 60 12.31 3.41 13.16
CA VAL A 60 11.35 4.53 13.12
C VAL A 60 9.92 4.01 12.97
N MET A 61 8.95 4.60 13.66
CA MET A 61 7.51 4.26 13.57
C MET A 61 7.25 2.74 13.67
N ASN A 62 7.96 2.06 14.56
CA ASN A 62 7.94 0.60 14.67
C ASN A 62 7.02 0.05 15.78
N GLY A 63 6.25 0.92 16.44
CA GLY A 63 5.30 0.48 17.48
C GLY A 63 5.96 -0.22 18.66
N ARG A 64 7.00 0.37 19.23
CA ARG A 64 7.79 -0.21 20.34
C ARG A 64 6.95 -0.70 21.51
N ARG A 65 5.80 -0.06 21.77
CA ARG A 65 4.88 -0.40 22.86
C ARG A 65 4.17 -1.75 22.69
N TYR A 66 4.19 -2.34 21.49
CA TYR A 66 3.47 -3.59 21.19
C TYR A 66 4.33 -4.85 21.33
N GLY A 67 5.59 -4.74 21.72
CA GLY A 67 6.45 -5.89 21.98
C GLY A 67 7.06 -6.52 20.73
N ASN A 68 7.67 -7.70 20.93
CA ASN A 68 8.34 -8.52 19.93
C ASN A 68 9.39 -7.73 19.11
N LEU A 69 10.11 -6.81 19.75
CA LEU A 69 11.09 -5.94 19.07
C LEU A 69 12.36 -6.67 18.63
N ASP A 70 12.56 -7.87 19.10
CA ASP A 70 13.56 -8.83 18.67
C ASP A 70 13.22 -9.51 17.33
N GLN A 71 11.95 -9.40 16.90
CA GLN A 71 11.47 -9.92 15.63
C GLN A 71 11.55 -8.86 14.53
N SER A 72 11.88 -9.33 13.31
CA SER A 72 11.85 -8.49 12.12
C SER A 72 10.40 -8.18 11.69
N ASP A 73 10.16 -7.02 11.13
CA ASP A 73 8.93 -6.65 10.41
C ASP A 73 9.14 -6.61 8.89
N ALA A 74 10.26 -7.11 8.40
CA ALA A 74 10.53 -7.22 6.97
C ALA A 74 9.58 -8.20 6.28
N VAL A 75 9.28 -7.92 5.02
CA VAL A 75 8.45 -8.75 4.16
C VAL A 75 9.22 -9.09 2.88
N GLN A 76 8.94 -10.24 2.28
CA GLN A 76 9.66 -10.74 1.11
C GLN A 76 9.08 -10.23 -0.20
N CYS A 77 7.81 -9.83 -0.22
CA CYS A 77 7.22 -9.11 -1.34
C CYS A 77 6.00 -8.28 -0.93
N LEU A 78 5.65 -7.33 -1.78
CA LEU A 78 4.54 -6.40 -1.63
C LEU A 78 3.55 -6.54 -2.78
N VAL A 79 2.25 -6.58 -2.48
CA VAL A 79 1.18 -6.34 -3.45
C VAL A 79 0.38 -5.11 -3.01
N ALA A 80 0.38 -4.08 -3.84
CA ALA A 80 -0.24 -2.79 -3.54
C ALA A 80 -1.34 -2.47 -4.58
N VAL A 81 -2.58 -2.36 -4.12
CA VAL A 81 -3.73 -2.17 -5.01
C VAL A 81 -4.33 -0.78 -4.77
N TYR A 82 -4.33 0.06 -5.81
CA TYR A 82 -4.76 1.47 -5.80
C TYR A 82 -4.33 2.24 -4.53
N SER A 83 -3.03 2.25 -4.28
CA SER A 83 -2.44 2.71 -3.02
C SER A 83 -1.91 4.14 -3.09
N PRO A 84 -2.18 5.00 -2.10
CA PRO A 84 -1.46 6.27 -1.94
C PRO A 84 0.03 6.02 -1.68
N THR A 85 0.91 6.79 -2.33
CA THR A 85 2.36 6.63 -2.21
C THR A 85 3.11 7.95 -1.94
N ASP A 86 2.46 9.09 -2.22
CA ASP A 86 2.95 10.43 -1.90
C ASP A 86 1.78 11.29 -1.39
N MET A 87 1.76 11.55 -0.08
CA MET A 87 0.64 12.23 0.57
C MET A 87 0.55 13.70 0.18
N TYR A 88 1.67 14.36 -0.05
CA TYR A 88 1.68 15.74 -0.52
C TYR A 88 1.09 15.86 -1.93
N GLN A 89 1.51 15.01 -2.85
CA GLN A 89 1.00 14.99 -4.21
C GLN A 89 -0.48 14.58 -4.26
N LEU A 90 -0.90 13.68 -3.38
CA LEU A 90 -2.31 13.30 -3.26
C LEU A 90 -3.16 14.50 -2.85
N ASP A 91 -2.76 15.25 -1.82
CA ASP A 91 -3.48 16.46 -1.35
C ASP A 91 -3.45 17.58 -2.41
N LEU A 92 -2.34 17.72 -3.13
CA LEU A 92 -2.21 18.67 -4.23
C LEU A 92 -3.20 18.37 -5.37
N CYS A 93 -3.29 17.11 -5.81
CA CYS A 93 -4.23 16.69 -6.87
C CYS A 93 -5.69 16.94 -6.46
N ASP A 94 -5.99 16.79 -5.20
CA ASP A 94 -7.32 17.01 -4.64
C ASP A 94 -7.73 18.49 -4.58
N ARG A 95 -6.76 19.41 -4.60
CA ARG A 95 -7.02 20.86 -4.53
C ARG A 95 -7.19 21.52 -5.88
N THR A 96 -7.11 20.77 -6.98
CA THR A 96 -7.41 21.33 -8.29
C THR A 96 -8.80 21.91 -8.28
N THR A 97 -8.94 23.14 -8.80
CA THR A 97 -10.22 23.84 -8.82
C THR A 97 -11.24 23.12 -9.72
N ALA A 98 -12.51 23.40 -9.56
CA ALA A 98 -13.56 22.88 -10.45
C ALA A 98 -13.29 23.25 -11.93
N GLU A 99 -12.58 24.35 -12.19
CA GLU A 99 -12.17 24.81 -13.51
C GLU A 99 -11.03 23.95 -14.06
N ASP A 100 -10.03 23.59 -13.21
CA ASP A 100 -8.95 22.66 -13.56
C ASP A 100 -9.49 21.26 -13.80
N GLN A 101 -10.50 20.84 -13.01
CA GLN A 101 -11.19 19.55 -13.18
C GLN A 101 -11.97 19.47 -14.48
N ALA A 102 -12.60 20.58 -14.91
CA ALA A 102 -13.31 20.65 -16.19
C ALA A 102 -12.35 20.68 -17.40
N ALA A 103 -11.11 21.13 -17.21
CA ALA A 103 -10.05 21.12 -18.22
C ALA A 103 -9.29 19.79 -18.32
N ALA A 104 -9.33 18.96 -17.27
CA ALA A 104 -8.72 17.64 -17.26
C ALA A 104 -9.59 16.67 -18.10
N THR A 105 -9.24 16.53 -19.36
CA THR A 105 -9.93 15.63 -20.31
C THR A 105 -9.59 14.15 -20.11
N ASP A 106 -8.74 13.83 -19.13
CA ASP A 106 -8.22 12.48 -18.86
C ASP A 106 -9.02 11.69 -17.81
N GLY A 107 -10.11 12.27 -17.27
CA GLY A 107 -11.00 11.59 -16.34
C GLY A 107 -10.45 11.40 -14.91
N ASN A 108 -9.25 11.90 -14.64
CA ASN A 108 -8.58 11.75 -13.34
C ASN A 108 -8.96 12.87 -12.36
N THR A 109 -10.25 13.17 -12.26
CA THR A 109 -10.76 14.17 -11.31
C THR A 109 -11.04 13.50 -9.97
N VAL A 110 -10.21 13.79 -8.99
CA VAL A 110 -10.45 13.39 -7.60
C VAL A 110 -11.67 14.14 -7.07
N ARG A 111 -12.58 13.46 -6.38
CA ARG A 111 -13.73 14.09 -5.72
C ARG A 111 -13.22 15.13 -4.73
N GLY A 112 -13.35 16.41 -5.07
CA GLY A 112 -12.97 17.51 -4.21
C GLY A 112 -13.72 17.45 -2.88
N ASP A 113 -13.00 17.55 -1.79
CA ASP A 113 -13.61 17.73 -0.49
C ASP A 113 -13.99 19.20 -0.29
N THR A 114 -15.15 19.41 0.32
CA THR A 114 -15.71 20.72 0.65
C THR A 114 -15.43 21.13 2.09
N GLY A 115 -14.60 20.38 2.85
CA GLY A 115 -14.27 20.67 4.24
C GLY A 115 -13.34 21.87 4.40
N GLU A 116 -13.49 22.62 5.51
CA GLU A 116 -12.55 23.69 5.85
C GLU A 116 -11.10 23.17 5.84
N LYS A 117 -10.23 23.82 5.06
CA LYS A 117 -8.80 23.51 4.92
C LYS A 117 -8.49 22.08 4.46
N GLY A 118 -9.38 21.42 3.72
CA GLY A 118 -9.15 20.06 3.24
C GLY A 118 -9.20 18.96 4.31
N MET A 119 -9.67 19.27 5.52
CA MET A 119 -9.73 18.30 6.63
C MET A 119 -10.84 17.25 6.48
N GLY A 120 -11.72 17.35 5.50
CA GLY A 120 -12.67 16.29 5.15
C GLY A 120 -12.03 15.10 4.45
N LYS A 121 -10.79 15.26 3.93
CA LYS A 121 -10.06 14.20 3.23
C LYS A 121 -9.47 13.19 4.22
N MET A 122 -9.63 11.91 3.93
CA MET A 122 -9.20 10.82 4.82
C MET A 122 -7.70 10.88 5.15
N HIS A 123 -6.84 11.23 4.18
CA HIS A 123 -5.40 11.35 4.42
C HIS A 123 -5.07 12.52 5.35
N ASN A 124 -5.76 13.67 5.22
CA ASN A 124 -5.58 14.81 6.12
C ASN A 124 -6.13 14.51 7.52
N GLN A 125 -7.24 13.77 7.63
CA GLN A 125 -7.73 13.28 8.93
C GLN A 125 -6.71 12.34 9.59
N LEU A 126 -6.10 11.45 8.81
CA LEU A 126 -5.04 10.56 9.31
C LEU A 126 -3.85 11.36 9.85
N MET A 127 -3.44 12.41 9.15
CA MET A 127 -2.30 13.26 9.56
C MET A 127 -2.66 14.24 10.67
N GLY A 128 -3.95 14.55 10.88
CA GLY A 128 -4.41 15.59 11.80
C GLY A 128 -4.17 17.03 11.30
N VAL A 129 -3.66 17.17 10.07
CA VAL A 129 -3.36 18.43 9.39
C VAL A 129 -3.42 18.24 7.89
N SER A 130 -3.63 19.33 7.11
CA SER A 130 -3.50 19.26 5.66
C SER A 130 -2.05 18.95 5.26
N CYS A 131 -1.87 17.95 4.42
CA CYS A 131 -0.56 17.56 3.90
C CYS A 131 0.13 18.67 3.09
N MET A 132 -0.62 19.59 2.50
CA MET A 132 -0.05 20.76 1.83
C MET A 132 0.39 21.85 2.80
N ASP A 133 -0.27 21.97 3.95
CA ASP A 133 0.08 22.97 4.97
C ASP A 133 1.27 22.52 5.82
N ASP A 134 1.49 21.18 5.92
CA ASP A 134 2.65 20.59 6.58
C ASP A 134 3.29 19.50 5.69
N PRO A 135 4.14 19.91 4.73
CA PRO A 135 4.83 18.98 3.84
C PRO A 135 5.80 18.03 4.58
N GLU A 136 6.28 18.40 5.76
CA GLU A 136 7.19 17.56 6.54
C GLU A 136 6.45 16.36 7.11
N ILE A 137 5.26 16.58 7.70
CA ILE A 137 4.44 15.47 8.18
C ILE A 137 3.95 14.61 7.01
N ALA A 138 3.54 15.21 5.88
CA ALA A 138 3.17 14.48 4.67
C ALA A 138 4.30 13.56 4.19
N ALA A 139 5.56 14.04 4.23
CA ALA A 139 6.72 13.25 3.84
C ALA A 139 6.90 12.03 4.75
N THR A 140 6.60 12.13 6.06
CA THR A 140 6.71 10.99 6.98
C THR A 140 5.74 9.86 6.66
N ALA A 141 4.63 10.15 5.97
CA ALA A 141 3.60 9.20 5.57
C ALA A 141 3.65 8.86 4.07
N SER A 142 4.68 9.26 3.36
CA SER A 142 4.83 9.04 1.92
C SER A 142 5.84 7.91 1.66
N PRO A 143 5.42 6.67 1.37
CA PRO A 143 6.34 5.54 1.17
C PRO A 143 7.38 5.80 0.08
N ILE A 144 7.06 6.56 -0.95
CA ILE A 144 8.01 6.93 -2.02
C ILE A 144 9.27 7.65 -1.50
N LYS A 145 9.18 8.34 -0.35
CA LYS A 145 10.32 9.04 0.28
C LYS A 145 11.29 8.10 1.00
N PHE A 146 10.88 6.86 1.23
CA PHE A 146 11.64 5.87 1.99
C PHE A 146 12.15 4.71 1.13
N VAL A 147 11.83 4.68 -0.17
CA VAL A 147 12.35 3.67 -1.11
C VAL A 147 13.87 3.67 -1.11
N ASN A 148 14.46 2.51 -0.93
CA ASN A 148 15.90 2.27 -0.93
C ASN A 148 16.22 0.95 -1.65
N GLU A 149 17.49 0.59 -1.69
CA GLU A 149 18.00 -0.60 -2.39
C GLU A 149 17.50 -1.93 -1.80
N ASP A 150 17.03 -1.92 -0.53
CA ASP A 150 16.50 -3.10 0.16
C ASP A 150 14.96 -3.23 0.03
N PHE A 151 14.31 -2.38 -0.78
CA PHE A 151 12.86 -2.45 -0.99
C PHE A 151 12.50 -3.81 -1.61
N PRO A 152 11.50 -4.54 -1.05
CA PRO A 152 11.18 -5.88 -1.57
C PRO A 152 10.55 -5.82 -2.97
N PRO A 153 10.61 -6.92 -3.75
CA PRO A 153 9.86 -7.05 -4.99
C PRO A 153 8.39 -6.65 -4.80
N ALA A 154 7.84 -5.89 -5.76
CA ALA A 154 6.51 -5.31 -5.60
C ALA A 154 5.63 -5.42 -6.84
N TYR A 155 4.34 -5.67 -6.63
CA TYR A 155 3.34 -5.68 -7.68
C TYR A 155 2.25 -4.65 -7.38
N PHE A 156 2.07 -3.73 -8.32
CA PHE A 156 1.09 -2.65 -8.21
C PHE A 156 -0.06 -2.87 -9.19
N LEU A 157 -1.29 -2.74 -8.70
CA LEU A 157 -2.51 -2.78 -9.50
C LEU A 157 -3.25 -1.44 -9.35
N GLN A 158 -3.60 -0.79 -10.46
CA GLN A 158 -4.18 0.56 -10.41
C GLN A 158 -5.17 0.81 -11.55
N GLY A 159 -6.33 1.36 -11.20
CA GLY A 159 -7.29 1.86 -12.17
C GLY A 159 -6.85 3.21 -12.74
N VAL A 160 -6.91 3.38 -14.07
CA VAL A 160 -6.58 4.66 -14.73
C VAL A 160 -7.64 5.71 -14.48
N GLN A 161 -8.91 5.30 -14.31
CA GLN A 161 -10.05 6.17 -14.01
C GLN A 161 -10.29 6.37 -12.51
N ASP A 162 -9.33 6.00 -11.67
CA ASP A 162 -9.44 6.11 -10.21
C ASP A 162 -9.54 7.59 -9.81
N ARG A 163 -10.72 7.97 -9.29
CA ARG A 163 -11.06 9.34 -8.89
C ARG A 163 -10.72 9.64 -7.42
N ILE A 164 -10.17 8.68 -6.70
CA ILE A 164 -9.76 8.82 -5.29
C ILE A 164 -8.24 8.85 -5.21
N ILE A 165 -7.57 7.88 -5.83
CA ILE A 165 -6.12 7.77 -5.84
C ILE A 165 -5.64 7.84 -7.29
N PRO A 166 -5.09 8.96 -7.74
CA PRO A 166 -4.59 9.10 -9.10
C PRO A 166 -3.59 8.01 -9.47
N TYR A 167 -3.73 7.41 -10.65
CA TYR A 167 -2.86 6.32 -11.09
C TYR A 167 -1.37 6.72 -11.13
N THR A 168 -1.09 8.01 -11.22
CA THR A 168 0.26 8.56 -11.16
C THR A 168 0.98 8.24 -9.84
N GLN A 169 0.25 7.99 -8.77
CA GLN A 169 0.80 7.53 -7.49
C GLN A 169 1.53 6.20 -7.67
N SER A 170 0.87 5.21 -8.26
CA SER A 170 1.47 3.89 -8.55
C SER A 170 2.59 3.97 -9.58
N VAL A 171 2.42 4.77 -10.66
CA VAL A 171 3.45 4.97 -11.69
C VAL A 171 4.73 5.55 -11.10
N SER A 172 4.61 6.61 -10.27
CA SER A 172 5.77 7.24 -9.64
C SER A 172 6.49 6.31 -8.66
N MET A 173 5.72 5.52 -7.90
CA MET A 173 6.28 4.58 -6.94
C MET A 173 7.05 3.46 -7.65
N VAL A 174 6.46 2.82 -8.65
CA VAL A 174 7.11 1.77 -9.45
C VAL A 174 8.38 2.28 -10.11
N ARG A 175 8.33 3.47 -10.70
CA ARG A 175 9.53 4.09 -11.27
C ARG A 175 10.62 4.27 -10.22
N MET A 176 10.28 4.81 -9.05
CA MET A 176 11.24 5.02 -7.97
C MET A 176 11.87 3.70 -7.47
N VAL A 177 11.05 2.66 -7.31
CA VAL A 177 11.54 1.33 -6.91
C VAL A 177 12.49 0.76 -7.97
N ASN A 178 12.12 0.81 -9.25
CA ASN A 178 12.96 0.31 -10.33
C ASN A 178 14.25 1.12 -10.52
N GLU A 179 14.22 2.43 -10.28
CA GLU A 179 15.44 3.27 -10.27
C GLU A 179 16.40 2.88 -9.14
N LYS A 180 15.90 2.45 -7.97
CA LYS A 180 16.72 2.09 -6.80
C LYS A 180 17.16 0.64 -6.77
N CYS A 181 16.28 -0.28 -7.16
CA CYS A 181 16.49 -1.72 -6.99
C CYS A 181 16.80 -2.46 -8.30
N GLY A 182 16.65 -1.79 -9.45
CA GLY A 182 16.84 -2.38 -10.78
C GLY A 182 15.53 -2.56 -11.55
N GLU A 183 15.63 -2.56 -12.87
CA GLU A 183 14.48 -2.69 -13.76
C GLU A 183 13.73 -4.01 -13.54
N GLY A 184 12.40 -3.93 -13.46
CA GLY A 184 11.53 -5.08 -13.23
C GLY A 184 11.42 -5.52 -11.77
N HIS A 185 12.05 -4.81 -10.83
CA HIS A 185 11.91 -5.09 -9.40
C HIS A 185 10.49 -4.76 -8.88
N ALA A 186 9.86 -3.75 -9.44
CA ALA A 186 8.44 -3.47 -9.27
C ALA A 186 7.71 -3.59 -10.60
N GLU A 187 6.59 -4.34 -10.60
CA GLU A 187 5.68 -4.53 -11.72
C GLU A 187 4.44 -3.65 -11.55
N LEU A 188 3.86 -3.15 -12.64
CA LEU A 188 2.63 -2.35 -12.62
C LEU A 188 1.62 -2.88 -13.62
N LYS A 189 0.41 -3.16 -13.16
CA LYS A 189 -0.75 -3.43 -14.02
C LYS A 189 -1.74 -2.28 -13.95
N LEU A 190 -1.98 -1.63 -15.08
CA LEU A 190 -2.99 -0.59 -15.22
C LEU A 190 -4.27 -1.16 -15.84
N PHE A 191 -5.40 -0.74 -15.28
CA PHE A 191 -6.75 -1.08 -15.75
C PHE A 191 -7.37 0.17 -16.38
N PRO A 192 -7.43 0.28 -17.72
CA PRO A 192 -7.76 1.53 -18.41
C PRO A 192 -9.11 2.15 -18.05
N ASN A 193 -10.10 1.31 -17.73
CA ASN A 193 -11.47 1.75 -17.46
C ASN A 193 -11.89 1.64 -15.98
N ALA A 194 -11.00 1.17 -15.11
CA ALA A 194 -11.31 0.91 -13.72
C ALA A 194 -11.23 2.18 -12.87
N ASP A 195 -12.27 2.42 -12.05
CA ASP A 195 -12.28 3.39 -10.96
C ASP A 195 -11.75 2.73 -9.66
N HIS A 196 -11.72 3.48 -8.58
CA HIS A 196 -11.26 3.01 -7.26
C HIS A 196 -12.01 1.76 -6.79
N GLY A 197 -11.29 0.69 -6.54
CA GLY A 197 -11.87 -0.56 -6.05
C GLY A 197 -12.73 -1.32 -7.05
N ALA A 198 -12.59 -1.04 -8.35
CA ALA A 198 -13.37 -1.67 -9.42
C ALA A 198 -13.25 -3.20 -9.43
N ALA A 199 -14.31 -3.86 -9.91
CA ALA A 199 -14.40 -5.33 -9.93
C ALA A 199 -13.34 -5.98 -10.82
N GLU A 200 -12.89 -5.30 -11.87
CA GLU A 200 -11.87 -5.77 -12.81
C GLU A 200 -10.54 -6.11 -12.11
N MET A 201 -10.24 -5.49 -10.98
CA MET A 201 -9.04 -5.76 -10.17
C MET A 201 -9.20 -6.91 -9.17
N LYS A 202 -10.37 -7.58 -9.17
CA LYS A 202 -10.75 -8.59 -8.17
C LYS A 202 -11.26 -9.88 -8.81
N THR A 203 -11.02 -10.06 -10.09
CA THR A 203 -11.39 -11.30 -10.81
C THR A 203 -10.51 -12.46 -10.37
N ASP A 204 -10.98 -13.68 -10.55
CA ASP A 204 -10.19 -14.89 -10.26
C ASP A 204 -8.85 -14.88 -11.01
N GLU A 205 -8.84 -14.40 -12.26
CA GLU A 205 -7.63 -14.25 -13.06
C GLU A 205 -6.62 -13.29 -12.40
N GLU A 206 -7.09 -12.16 -11.87
CA GLU A 206 -6.21 -11.21 -11.18
C GLU A 206 -5.70 -11.76 -9.85
N VAL A 207 -6.53 -12.50 -9.13
CA VAL A 207 -6.12 -13.19 -7.91
C VAL A 207 -5.05 -14.23 -8.22
N ASP A 208 -5.19 -15.00 -9.30
CA ASP A 208 -4.17 -15.97 -9.73
C ASP A 208 -2.85 -15.28 -10.07
N LEU A 209 -2.88 -14.17 -10.80
CA LEU A 209 -1.65 -13.38 -11.10
C LEU A 209 -0.97 -12.83 -9.83
N ILE A 210 -1.75 -12.35 -8.87
CA ILE A 210 -1.25 -11.90 -7.57
C ILE A 210 -0.58 -13.08 -6.83
N LEU A 211 -1.23 -14.23 -6.79
CA LEU A 211 -0.69 -15.42 -6.13
C LEU A 211 0.56 -15.93 -6.84
N ASP A 212 0.60 -15.90 -8.17
CA ASP A 212 1.80 -16.26 -8.94
C ASP A 212 2.97 -15.32 -8.67
N PHE A 213 2.69 -14.01 -8.51
CA PHE A 213 3.71 -13.04 -8.10
C PHE A 213 4.24 -13.36 -6.71
N ILE A 214 3.35 -13.59 -5.73
CA ILE A 214 3.73 -13.92 -4.36
C ILE A 214 4.57 -15.22 -4.34
N ASP A 215 4.12 -16.27 -5.01
CA ASP A 215 4.80 -17.55 -5.05
C ASP A 215 6.22 -17.45 -5.64
N ARG A 216 6.41 -16.66 -6.70
CA ARG A 216 7.74 -16.42 -7.29
C ARG A 216 8.74 -15.81 -6.31
N HIS A 217 8.28 -15.01 -5.34
CA HIS A 217 9.14 -14.28 -4.42
C HIS A 217 9.24 -14.86 -3.01
N ILE A 218 8.26 -15.70 -2.63
CA ILE A 218 8.25 -16.34 -1.31
C ILE A 218 8.85 -17.75 -1.36
N TRP A 219 8.54 -18.50 -2.42
CA TRP A 219 8.94 -19.89 -2.51
C TRP A 219 10.18 -20.08 -3.37
N GLN A 220 11.25 -20.53 -2.73
CA GLN A 220 12.46 -20.99 -3.43
C GLN A 220 12.36 -22.50 -3.69
N GLY A 221 11.42 -22.95 -4.53
CA GLY A 221 11.26 -24.37 -4.85
C GLY A 221 9.96 -24.69 -5.58
N GLU A 222 9.83 -25.95 -6.05
CA GLU A 222 8.59 -26.43 -6.67
C GLU A 222 7.47 -26.46 -5.63
N HIS A 223 6.50 -25.57 -5.78
CA HIS A 223 5.28 -25.55 -4.97
C HIS A 223 4.10 -25.96 -5.85
N LEU A 224 3.57 -27.11 -5.56
CA LEU A 224 2.26 -27.49 -6.09
C LEU A 224 1.21 -26.84 -5.17
N ARG A 225 0.51 -25.81 -5.64
CA ARG A 225 -0.70 -25.35 -4.98
C ARG A 225 -1.65 -26.53 -4.86
N THR A 226 -1.96 -26.93 -3.65
CA THR A 226 -3.03 -27.91 -3.45
C THR A 226 -4.34 -27.16 -3.74
N PRO A 227 -5.12 -27.59 -4.77
CA PRO A 227 -6.41 -26.97 -5.03
C PRO A 227 -7.26 -26.98 -3.76
N LEU A 228 -7.89 -25.84 -3.45
CA LEU A 228 -8.86 -25.79 -2.36
C LEU A 228 -9.92 -26.88 -2.61
N PRO A 229 -10.33 -27.64 -1.57
CA PRO A 229 -11.46 -28.54 -1.68
C PRO A 229 -12.67 -27.78 -2.25
N LYS A 230 -13.37 -28.38 -3.21
CA LYS A 230 -14.52 -27.74 -3.88
C LYS A 230 -15.61 -27.25 -2.91
N GLU A 231 -15.67 -27.86 -1.73
CA GLU A 231 -16.61 -27.49 -0.68
C GLU A 231 -16.26 -26.14 0.00
N ILE A 232 -14.99 -25.71 -0.05
CA ILE A 232 -14.54 -24.41 0.50
C ILE A 232 -14.66 -23.29 -0.57
N ALA A 233 -14.58 -23.65 -1.86
CA ALA A 233 -14.70 -22.68 -2.95
C ALA A 233 -16.12 -22.12 -3.15
N LEU A 234 -17.12 -22.61 -2.39
CA LEU A 234 -18.52 -22.20 -2.45
C LEU A 234 -18.98 -21.41 -1.21
N LEU A 235 -18.07 -21.06 -0.29
CA LEU A 235 -18.33 -20.14 0.83
C LEU A 235 -17.81 -18.74 0.56
#